data_e746edb2c20e3fa33fe2d3e446a8f8c9
#
_entry.id   e746edb2c20e3fa33fe2d3e446a8f8c9
#
_cell.length_a   1.000
_cell.length_b   1.000
_cell.length_c   1.000
_cell.angle_alpha   90.00
_cell.angle_beta   90.00
_cell.angle_gamma   90.00
#
_symmetry.space_group_name_H-M   'P 1'
#
loop_
_entity.id
_entity.type
_entity.pdbx_description
1 polymer ?
#
loop_
_entity_poly.entity_id
_entity_poly.type
_entity_poly.pdbx_seq_one_letter_code
_entity_poly.pdbx_strand_id
1 'polypeptide(L)'
;RIDKKNSIILGLVYGLGHKTQGYANYYDQQRQNKVYVGDTLSLRNGFELPHTFGVGLTWNYNNRLRVAADYTLQKWSKVQYPTLSRSTSGYTYTAETGLFSDLSKYSLGAEYVVNPDGYRWYNRIRYRLGAVYTTPYTKVNGSDGPRNYQVSAGVGIPIINSHSNRCVLNLAAGFEHVAPQIRGSLKENY
;
A
#
# COMPACT_ATOMS: atom_id res chain seq x y z
N ARG A 1 1.62 -12.74 26.46
CA ARG A 1 1.44 -11.71 27.50
C ARG A 1 2.68 -11.73 28.38
N ILE A 2 3.39 -10.59 28.50
CA ILE A 2 4.66 -10.52 29.25
C ILE A 2 4.40 -10.25 30.73
N ASP A 3 3.39 -9.42 31.04
CA ASP A 3 2.99 -9.04 32.39
C ASP A 3 1.51 -8.64 32.39
N LYS A 4 0.90 -8.43 33.59
CA LYS A 4 -0.50 -7.95 33.71
C LYS A 4 -0.74 -6.61 32.98
N LYS A 5 0.29 -5.79 32.82
CA LYS A 5 0.23 -4.46 32.18
C LYS A 5 0.75 -4.45 30.75
N ASN A 6 1.58 -5.41 30.36
CA ASN A 6 2.24 -5.44 29.05
C ASN A 6 1.75 -6.61 28.22
N SER A 7 1.37 -6.34 26.97
CA SER A 7 1.11 -7.38 26.00
C SER A 7 1.80 -7.04 24.67
N ILE A 8 2.40 -8.05 24.07
CA ILE A 8 2.99 -7.99 22.73
C ILE A 8 2.20 -8.95 21.84
N ILE A 9 1.88 -8.50 20.64
CA ILE A 9 1.23 -9.28 19.60
C ILE A 9 2.13 -9.25 18.37
N LEU A 10 2.50 -10.41 17.89
CA LEU A 10 3.22 -10.60 16.63
C LEU A 10 2.23 -11.11 15.58
N GLY A 11 2.21 -10.47 14.43
CA GLY A 11 1.44 -10.88 13.26
C GLY A 11 2.36 -11.23 12.10
N LEU A 12 2.04 -12.32 11.39
CA LEU A 12 2.71 -12.73 10.16
C LEU A 12 1.65 -12.92 9.08
N VAL A 13 1.93 -12.40 7.89
CA VAL A 13 1.04 -12.50 6.72
C VAL A 13 1.85 -12.96 5.53
N TYR A 14 1.31 -13.94 4.79
CA TYR A 14 1.83 -14.35 3.50
C TYR A 14 0.71 -14.32 2.46
N GLY A 15 0.91 -13.58 1.38
CA GLY A 15 0.06 -13.54 0.20
C GLY A 15 0.72 -14.32 -0.94
N LEU A 16 0.03 -15.35 -1.44
CA LEU A 16 0.52 -16.15 -2.55
C LEU A 16 0.41 -15.35 -3.86
N GLY A 17 1.55 -15.13 -4.52
CA GLY A 17 1.59 -14.61 -5.88
C GLY A 17 1.05 -15.64 -6.86
N HIS A 18 0.32 -15.19 -7.87
CA HIS A 18 -0.24 -16.08 -8.89
C HIS A 18 -0.43 -15.35 -10.22
N LYS A 19 -0.43 -16.11 -11.31
CA LYS A 19 -0.76 -15.60 -12.63
C LYS A 19 -2.27 -15.40 -12.75
N THR A 20 -2.67 -14.24 -13.27
CA THR A 20 -4.08 -13.99 -13.58
C THR A 20 -4.48 -14.79 -14.80
N GLN A 21 -5.61 -15.49 -14.71
CA GLN A 21 -6.18 -16.17 -15.86
C GLN A 21 -6.86 -15.15 -16.78
N GLY A 22 -6.45 -15.11 -18.03
CA GLY A 22 -7.00 -14.17 -19.01
C GLY A 22 -6.05 -13.88 -20.16
N TYR A 23 -6.49 -12.99 -21.02
CA TYR A 23 -5.71 -12.52 -22.17
C TYR A 23 -5.36 -11.05 -21.99
N ALA A 24 -4.08 -10.70 -22.15
CA ALA A 24 -3.64 -9.34 -22.36
C ALA A 24 -3.66 -9.06 -23.85
N ASN A 25 -4.48 -8.12 -24.31
CA ASN A 25 -4.60 -7.78 -25.71
C ASN A 25 -3.96 -6.43 -25.99
N TYR A 26 -3.14 -6.38 -26.99
CA TYR A 26 -2.60 -5.14 -27.56
C TYR A 26 -3.28 -4.87 -28.90
N TYR A 27 -3.79 -3.66 -29.07
CA TYR A 27 -4.42 -3.21 -30.30
C TYR A 27 -3.56 -2.10 -30.93
N ASP A 28 -2.97 -2.35 -32.07
CA ASP A 28 -2.34 -1.32 -32.91
C ASP A 28 -3.34 -0.82 -33.93
N GLN A 29 -3.75 0.43 -33.85
CA GLN A 29 -4.67 1.05 -34.77
C GLN A 29 -3.99 2.19 -35.52
N GLN A 30 -3.71 1.99 -36.81
CA GLN A 30 -3.16 3.02 -37.66
C GLN A 30 -4.25 3.52 -38.64
N ARG A 31 -4.39 4.85 -38.75
CA ARG A 31 -5.30 5.46 -39.68
C ARG A 31 -4.60 5.65 -41.02
N GLN A 32 -4.93 4.82 -41.99
CA GLN A 32 -4.50 4.96 -43.37
C GLN A 32 -5.73 5.31 -44.25
N ASN A 33 -5.66 6.45 -44.98
CA ASN A 33 -6.71 6.86 -45.96
C ASN A 33 -8.15 6.80 -45.41
N LYS A 34 -8.38 7.28 -44.18
CA LYS A 34 -9.68 7.23 -43.46
C LYS A 34 -10.15 5.82 -43.06
N VAL A 35 -9.37 4.78 -43.27
CA VAL A 35 -9.66 3.41 -42.84
C VAL A 35 -8.76 3.08 -41.65
N TYR A 36 -9.33 2.48 -40.59
CA TYR A 36 -8.57 1.95 -39.49
C TYR A 36 -8.06 0.55 -39.86
N VAL A 37 -6.74 0.41 -39.98
CA VAL A 37 -6.10 -0.89 -40.11
C VAL A 37 -5.50 -1.21 -38.74
N GLY A 38 -5.90 -2.32 -38.14
CA GLY A 38 -5.47 -2.70 -36.82
C GLY A 38 -4.95 -4.13 -36.76
N ASP A 39 -3.90 -4.36 -36.01
CA ASP A 39 -3.43 -5.69 -35.66
C ASP A 39 -3.70 -5.95 -34.18
N THR A 40 -4.01 -7.19 -33.82
CA THR A 40 -4.31 -7.57 -32.43
C THR A 40 -3.35 -8.67 -32.01
N LEU A 41 -2.51 -8.35 -31.04
CA LEU A 41 -1.64 -9.31 -30.39
C LEU A 41 -2.25 -9.72 -29.06
N SER A 42 -2.36 -11.02 -28.80
CA SER A 42 -2.93 -11.58 -27.58
C SER A 42 -1.90 -12.42 -26.85
N LEU A 43 -1.76 -12.18 -25.55
CA LEU A 43 -0.91 -12.95 -24.67
C LEU A 43 -1.75 -13.56 -23.54
N ARG A 44 -1.75 -14.89 -23.45
CA ARG A 44 -2.47 -15.60 -22.39
C ARG A 44 -1.66 -15.57 -21.09
N ASN A 45 -2.34 -15.28 -19.96
CA ASN A 45 -1.75 -15.27 -18.62
C ASN A 45 -0.51 -14.34 -18.51
N GLY A 46 -0.54 -13.20 -19.20
CA GLY A 46 0.58 -12.24 -19.25
C GLY A 46 0.76 -11.44 -17.97
N PHE A 47 -0.23 -11.40 -17.08
CA PHE A 47 -0.16 -10.68 -15.80
C PHE A 47 0.05 -11.64 -14.63
N GLU A 48 0.88 -11.23 -13.68
CA GLU A 48 1.13 -11.95 -12.45
C GLU A 48 1.01 -11.02 -11.25
N LEU A 49 0.48 -11.52 -10.13
CA LEU A 49 0.46 -10.80 -8.84
C LEU A 49 1.66 -11.22 -8.00
N PRO A 50 2.29 -10.30 -7.25
CA PRO A 50 3.49 -10.59 -6.48
C PRO A 50 3.20 -11.41 -5.23
N HIS A 51 4.17 -12.21 -4.81
CA HIS A 51 4.22 -12.73 -3.46
C HIS A 51 4.35 -11.58 -2.46
N THR A 52 3.53 -11.62 -1.43
CA THR A 52 3.50 -10.61 -0.37
C THR A 52 3.88 -11.23 0.96
N PHE A 53 4.82 -10.61 1.67
CA PHE A 53 5.24 -11.00 3.01
C PHE A 53 4.98 -9.82 3.95
N GLY A 54 4.35 -10.09 5.08
CA GLY A 54 4.09 -9.07 6.09
C GLY A 54 4.49 -9.56 7.47
N VAL A 55 5.09 -8.67 8.25
CA VAL A 55 5.34 -8.86 9.68
C VAL A 55 4.90 -7.62 10.43
N GLY A 56 4.17 -7.82 11.51
CA GLY A 56 3.66 -6.75 12.37
C GLY A 56 3.90 -7.05 13.83
N LEU A 57 4.24 -6.01 14.57
CA LEU A 57 4.43 -6.05 16.02
C LEU A 57 3.56 -4.98 16.66
N THR A 58 2.75 -5.37 17.63
CA THR A 58 1.99 -4.43 18.45
C THR A 58 2.37 -4.60 19.91
N TRP A 59 2.76 -3.51 20.55
CA TRP A 59 2.96 -3.42 21.97
C TRP A 59 1.84 -2.62 22.60
N ASN A 60 1.23 -3.17 23.64
CA ASN A 60 0.16 -2.54 24.39
C ASN A 60 0.58 -2.43 25.86
N TYR A 61 0.58 -1.21 26.39
CA TYR A 61 0.90 -0.92 27.77
C TYR A 61 -0.34 -0.45 28.53
N ASN A 62 -0.78 -1.27 29.50
CA ASN A 62 -1.86 -0.95 30.46
C ASN A 62 -3.15 -0.47 29.78
N ASN A 63 -3.46 -0.93 28.57
CA ASN A 63 -4.58 -0.49 27.73
C ASN A 63 -4.63 1.03 27.48
N ARG A 64 -3.56 1.77 27.83
CA ARG A 64 -3.46 3.21 27.65
C ARG A 64 -2.62 3.60 26.45
N LEU A 65 -1.50 2.93 26.24
CA LEU A 65 -0.62 3.17 25.11
C LEU A 65 -0.54 1.90 24.27
N ARG A 66 -0.80 2.06 22.99
CA ARG A 66 -0.60 1.02 21.98
C ARG A 66 0.35 1.58 20.92
N VAL A 67 1.41 0.85 20.63
CA VAL A 67 2.33 1.15 19.53
C VAL A 67 2.37 -0.06 18.61
N ALA A 68 2.21 0.19 17.31
CA ALA A 68 2.26 -0.85 16.29
C ALA A 68 3.26 -0.47 15.21
N ALA A 69 4.04 -1.44 14.77
CA ALA A 69 4.94 -1.32 13.63
C ALA A 69 4.72 -2.49 12.68
N ASP A 70 4.57 -2.20 11.39
CA ASP A 70 4.35 -3.19 10.35
C ASP A 70 5.33 -3.00 9.20
N TYR A 71 5.84 -4.11 8.68
CA TYR A 71 6.62 -4.16 7.47
C TYR A 71 5.95 -5.09 6.46
N THR A 72 5.79 -4.62 5.22
CA THR A 72 5.27 -5.42 4.12
C THR A 72 6.23 -5.36 2.93
N LEU A 73 6.55 -6.53 2.40
CA LEU A 73 7.38 -6.71 1.20
C LEU A 73 6.55 -7.36 0.10
N GLN A 74 6.50 -6.75 -1.08
CA GLN A 74 5.89 -7.32 -2.28
C GLN A 74 6.96 -7.54 -3.35
N LYS A 75 7.08 -8.78 -3.85
CA LYS A 75 8.11 -9.21 -4.80
C LYS A 75 7.75 -8.90 -6.25
N TRP A 76 7.60 -7.61 -6.58
CA TRP A 76 7.27 -7.14 -7.93
C TRP A 76 8.38 -7.39 -8.95
N SER A 77 9.65 -7.47 -8.53
CA SER A 77 10.78 -7.74 -9.43
C SER A 77 10.70 -9.08 -10.16
N LYS A 78 9.94 -10.04 -9.61
CA LYS A 78 9.75 -11.38 -10.18
C LYS A 78 8.45 -11.53 -10.96
N VAL A 79 7.60 -10.53 -10.95
CA VAL A 79 6.29 -10.53 -11.60
C VAL A 79 6.48 -10.47 -13.12
N GLN A 80 5.72 -11.30 -13.83
CA GLN A 80 5.60 -11.24 -15.28
C GLN A 80 4.62 -10.13 -15.68
N TYR A 81 5.03 -9.33 -16.67
CA TYR A 81 4.19 -8.28 -17.23
C TYR A 81 4.32 -8.28 -18.76
N PRO A 82 3.21 -8.13 -19.49
CA PRO A 82 3.24 -8.12 -20.95
C PRO A 82 3.93 -6.86 -21.48
N THR A 83 4.92 -7.06 -22.31
CA THR A 83 5.69 -6.00 -23.00
C THR A 83 5.62 -6.15 -24.50
N LEU A 84 5.56 -5.00 -25.16
CA LEU A 84 5.62 -4.91 -26.61
C LEU A 84 7.05 -4.63 -27.04
N SER A 85 7.65 -5.54 -27.77
CA SER A 85 8.97 -5.38 -28.34
C SER A 85 8.87 -5.20 -29.85
N ARG A 86 9.58 -4.22 -30.41
CA ARG A 86 9.65 -4.01 -31.87
C ARG A 86 10.83 -4.81 -32.43
N SER A 87 10.54 -5.67 -33.40
CA SER A 87 11.52 -6.41 -34.18
C SER A 87 11.52 -5.93 -35.65
N THR A 88 12.55 -6.29 -36.40
CA THR A 88 12.62 -6.05 -37.86
C THR A 88 11.47 -6.67 -38.65
N SER A 89 10.85 -7.72 -38.11
CA SER A 89 9.72 -8.43 -38.69
C SER A 89 8.34 -8.01 -38.18
N GLY A 90 8.25 -6.99 -37.29
CA GLY A 90 7.00 -6.50 -36.69
C GLY A 90 7.06 -6.37 -35.19
N TYR A 91 5.88 -6.35 -34.56
CA TYR A 91 5.74 -6.29 -33.10
C TYR A 91 5.63 -7.69 -32.50
N THR A 92 6.34 -7.89 -31.39
CA THR A 92 6.26 -9.12 -30.59
C THR A 92 5.72 -8.76 -29.21
N TYR A 93 4.70 -9.48 -28.74
CA TYR A 93 4.06 -9.27 -27.46
C TYR A 93 4.36 -10.45 -26.53
N THR A 94 5.22 -10.22 -25.54
CA THR A 94 5.76 -11.27 -24.65
C THR A 94 5.65 -10.85 -23.19
N ALA A 95 5.60 -11.85 -22.29
CA ALA A 95 5.68 -11.59 -20.85
C ALA A 95 7.14 -11.55 -20.41
N GLU A 96 7.55 -10.42 -19.84
CA GLU A 96 8.90 -10.21 -19.31
C GLU A 96 8.88 -10.01 -17.78
N THR A 97 10.00 -10.32 -17.14
CA THR A 97 10.23 -10.13 -15.71
C THR A 97 11.27 -9.03 -15.47
N GLY A 98 11.36 -8.50 -14.24
CA GLY A 98 12.38 -7.48 -13.89
C GLY A 98 12.03 -6.05 -14.30
N LEU A 99 10.84 -5.82 -14.83
CA LEU A 99 10.35 -4.48 -15.19
C LEU A 99 10.05 -3.61 -13.97
N PHE A 100 9.82 -4.23 -12.83
CA PHE A 100 9.46 -3.58 -11.58
C PHE A 100 10.54 -3.78 -10.51
N SER A 101 10.56 -2.89 -9.52
CA SER A 101 11.33 -3.01 -8.28
C SER A 101 10.47 -3.62 -7.19
N ASP A 102 11.07 -4.23 -6.17
CA ASP A 102 10.32 -4.73 -5.02
C ASP A 102 9.75 -3.57 -4.20
N LEU A 103 8.48 -3.67 -3.79
CA LEU A 103 7.84 -2.70 -2.93
C LEU A 103 8.07 -3.06 -1.46
N SER A 104 8.61 -2.12 -0.70
CA SER A 104 8.71 -2.20 0.76
C SER A 104 7.86 -1.10 1.39
N LYS A 105 6.97 -1.51 2.29
CA LYS A 105 6.10 -0.59 3.04
C LYS A 105 6.38 -0.72 4.51
N TYR A 106 6.69 0.40 5.15
CA TYR A 106 6.91 0.53 6.60
C TYR A 106 5.78 1.35 7.17
N SER A 107 5.11 0.85 8.20
CA SER A 107 4.03 1.56 8.88
C SER A 107 4.31 1.61 10.36
N LEU A 108 4.11 2.77 10.97
CA LEU A 108 4.23 2.99 12.41
C LEU A 108 2.97 3.70 12.89
N GLY A 109 2.36 3.19 13.96
CA GLY A 109 1.17 3.77 14.56
C GLY A 109 1.26 3.80 16.07
N ALA A 110 0.68 4.84 16.67
CA ALA A 110 0.54 4.95 18.11
C ALA A 110 -0.88 5.41 18.48
N GLU A 111 -1.45 4.81 19.52
CA GLU A 111 -2.71 5.23 20.13
C GLU A 111 -2.48 5.44 21.63
N TYR A 112 -2.94 6.57 22.15
CA TYR A 112 -2.87 6.89 23.57
C TYR A 112 -4.23 7.28 24.12
N VAL A 113 -4.55 6.77 25.32
CA VAL A 113 -5.76 7.09 26.09
C VAL A 113 -5.35 7.39 27.52
N VAL A 114 -5.79 8.51 28.06
CA VAL A 114 -5.41 8.93 29.42
C VAL A 114 -5.90 7.92 30.47
N ASN A 115 -7.19 7.55 30.40
CA ASN A 115 -7.76 6.51 31.25
C ASN A 115 -8.96 5.86 30.54
N PRO A 116 -8.83 4.62 30.03
CA PRO A 116 -9.91 3.95 29.28
C PRO A 116 -11.13 3.65 30.14
N ASP A 117 -10.95 3.47 31.44
CA ASP A 117 -12.00 3.15 32.41
C ASP A 117 -12.46 4.37 33.22
N GLY A 118 -11.97 5.58 32.84
CA GLY A 118 -12.28 6.82 33.56
C GLY A 118 -13.76 7.18 33.46
N TYR A 119 -14.34 7.67 34.57
CA TYR A 119 -15.73 8.14 34.62
C TYR A 119 -15.98 9.32 33.68
N ARG A 120 -15.03 10.25 33.58
CA ARG A 120 -15.16 11.46 32.76
C ARG A 120 -14.88 11.13 31.30
N TRP A 121 -15.74 11.58 30.39
CA TRP A 121 -15.66 11.28 28.95
C TRP A 121 -14.33 11.69 28.30
N TYR A 122 -13.76 12.85 28.70
CA TYR A 122 -12.50 13.34 28.14
C TYR A 122 -11.27 12.48 28.49
N ASN A 123 -11.32 11.72 29.60
CA ASN A 123 -10.24 10.78 29.95
C ASN A 123 -10.20 9.57 29.00
N ARG A 124 -11.28 9.31 28.27
CA ARG A 124 -11.43 8.21 27.33
C ARG A 124 -11.21 8.62 25.88
N ILE A 125 -10.84 9.88 25.65
CA ILE A 125 -10.45 10.35 24.32
C ILE A 125 -9.21 9.55 23.88
N ARG A 126 -9.24 9.09 22.63
CA ARG A 126 -8.15 8.36 21.98
C ARG A 126 -7.39 9.29 21.06
N TYR A 127 -6.11 9.45 21.30
CA TYR A 127 -5.21 10.21 20.43
C TYR A 127 -4.43 9.23 19.58
N ARG A 128 -4.39 9.45 18.27
CA ARG A 128 -3.75 8.55 17.32
C ARG A 128 -2.78 9.31 16.44
N LEU A 129 -1.62 8.70 16.21
CA LEU A 129 -0.62 9.17 15.27
C LEU A 129 -0.21 8.01 14.38
N GLY A 130 0.07 8.29 13.11
CA GLY A 130 0.53 7.30 12.16
C GLY A 130 1.53 7.88 11.19
N ALA A 131 2.47 7.04 10.75
CA ALA A 131 3.41 7.34 9.70
C ALA A 131 3.56 6.11 8.79
N VAL A 132 3.63 6.34 7.49
CA VAL A 132 3.85 5.30 6.48
C VAL A 132 4.92 5.76 5.51
N TYR A 133 5.84 4.87 5.20
CA TYR A 133 6.82 5.04 4.14
C TYR A 133 6.72 3.88 3.16
N THR A 134 6.61 4.19 1.86
CA THR A 134 6.50 3.17 0.81
C THR A 134 7.53 3.43 -0.27
N THR A 135 8.32 2.40 -0.60
CA THR A 135 9.22 2.44 -1.76
C THR A 135 8.43 2.20 -3.05
N PRO A 136 8.81 2.80 -4.17
CA PRO A 136 8.15 2.56 -5.45
C PRO A 136 8.42 1.13 -5.94
N TYR A 137 7.45 0.55 -6.62
CA TYR A 137 7.63 -0.67 -7.38
C TYR A 137 7.78 -0.39 -8.89
N THR A 138 7.33 0.77 -9.37
CA THR A 138 7.45 1.17 -10.76
C THR A 138 8.83 1.77 -11.05
N LYS A 139 9.36 1.50 -12.25
CA LYS A 139 10.56 2.13 -12.77
C LYS A 139 10.19 3.17 -13.82
N VAL A 140 10.82 4.33 -13.78
CA VAL A 140 10.67 5.41 -14.75
C VAL A 140 12.03 5.64 -15.42
N ASN A 141 12.12 5.42 -16.72
CA ASN A 141 13.37 5.54 -17.48
C ASN A 141 14.56 4.75 -16.88
N GLY A 142 14.29 3.53 -16.37
CA GLY A 142 15.30 2.67 -15.77
C GLY A 142 15.68 2.99 -14.32
N SER A 143 15.15 4.09 -13.76
CA SER A 143 15.33 4.48 -12.35
C SER A 143 14.07 4.17 -11.55
N ASP A 144 14.21 4.02 -10.23
CA ASP A 144 13.06 3.80 -9.35
C ASP A 144 12.12 5.00 -9.37
N GLY A 145 10.83 4.74 -9.32
CA GLY A 145 9.77 5.73 -9.30
C GLY A 145 9.72 6.57 -8.02
N PRO A 146 8.67 7.37 -7.82
CA PRO A 146 8.55 8.25 -6.66
C PRO A 146 8.34 7.47 -5.36
N ARG A 147 8.93 7.96 -4.27
CA ARG A 147 8.72 7.47 -2.91
C ARG A 147 7.52 8.15 -2.29
N ASN A 148 6.78 7.40 -1.47
CA ASN A 148 5.60 7.91 -0.81
C ASN A 148 5.82 7.98 0.71
N TYR A 149 5.54 9.16 1.29
CA TYR A 149 5.58 9.46 2.72
C TYR A 149 4.20 9.92 3.16
N GLN A 150 3.64 9.26 4.15
CA GLN A 150 2.34 9.62 4.70
C GLN A 150 2.44 9.80 6.20
N VAL A 151 1.84 10.87 6.73
CA VAL A 151 1.66 11.09 8.17
C VAL A 151 0.20 11.35 8.46
N SER A 152 -0.29 10.89 9.59
CA SER A 152 -1.68 11.06 9.99
C SER A 152 -1.80 11.31 11.48
N ALA A 153 -2.80 12.09 11.86
CA ALA A 153 -3.20 12.29 13.25
C ALA A 153 -4.72 12.16 13.37
N GLY A 154 -5.17 11.64 14.50
CA GLY A 154 -6.59 11.43 14.70
C GLY A 154 -6.99 11.46 16.16
N VAL A 155 -8.28 11.71 16.38
CA VAL A 155 -8.90 11.76 17.72
C VAL A 155 -10.16 10.93 17.70
N GLY A 156 -10.31 10.04 18.69
CA GLY A 156 -11.52 9.25 18.92
C GLY A 156 -12.26 9.77 20.15
N ILE A 157 -13.42 10.37 19.97
CA ILE A 157 -14.25 10.96 21.04
C ILE A 157 -15.36 9.98 21.41
N PRO A 158 -15.40 9.45 22.65
CA PRO A 158 -16.48 8.57 23.06
C PRO A 158 -17.76 9.36 23.27
N ILE A 159 -18.81 8.97 22.57
CA ILE A 159 -20.18 9.48 22.75
C ILE A 159 -20.90 8.49 23.66
N ILE A 160 -21.25 8.94 24.88
CA ILE A 160 -21.95 8.11 25.85
C ILE A 160 -23.44 8.38 25.71
N ASN A 161 -24.18 7.38 25.28
CA ASN A 161 -25.60 7.38 25.41
C ASN A 161 -26.02 6.56 26.67
N SER A 162 -26.99 7.03 27.45
CA SER A 162 -27.43 6.44 28.71
C SER A 162 -27.92 4.99 28.59
N HIS A 163 -28.14 4.50 27.38
CA HIS A 163 -28.63 3.16 27.08
C HIS A 163 -27.55 2.31 26.37
N SER A 164 -26.49 1.94 27.09
CA SER A 164 -25.61 0.80 26.72
C SER A 164 -24.83 0.84 25.38
N ASN A 165 -25.10 1.76 24.47
CA ASN A 165 -24.41 1.85 23.20
C ASN A 165 -23.19 2.76 23.31
N ARG A 166 -22.00 2.14 23.28
CA ARG A 166 -20.71 2.85 23.22
C ARG A 166 -20.40 3.23 21.77
N CYS A 167 -20.72 4.44 21.39
CA CYS A 167 -20.34 5.02 20.12
C CYS A 167 -19.03 5.82 20.26
N VAL A 168 -18.19 5.79 19.25
CA VAL A 168 -16.96 6.62 19.18
C VAL A 168 -16.99 7.40 17.89
N LEU A 169 -16.94 8.73 17.99
CA LEU A 169 -16.72 9.61 16.83
C LEU A 169 -15.22 9.66 16.56
N ASN A 170 -14.81 9.23 15.37
CA ASN A 170 -13.42 9.28 14.94
C ASN A 170 -13.25 10.41 13.93
N LEU A 171 -12.32 11.32 14.23
CA LEU A 171 -11.87 12.38 13.33
C LEU A 171 -10.40 12.14 13.05
N ALA A 172 -10.00 12.19 11.79
CA ALA A 172 -8.60 12.03 11.39
C ALA A 172 -8.27 12.98 10.24
N ALA A 173 -7.02 13.43 10.22
CA ALA A 173 -6.41 14.15 9.11
C ALA A 173 -5.09 13.46 8.75
N GLY A 174 -4.75 13.47 7.47
CA GLY A 174 -3.52 12.92 6.96
C GLY A 174 -2.91 13.82 5.90
N PHE A 175 -1.60 13.76 5.78
CA PHE A 175 -0.83 14.41 4.74
C PHE A 175 0.01 13.36 4.04
N GLU A 176 -0.04 13.35 2.71
CA GLU A 176 0.73 12.47 1.86
C GLU A 176 1.64 13.27 0.95
N HIS A 177 2.89 12.89 0.88
CA HIS A 177 3.89 13.50 0.03
C HIS A 177 4.54 12.46 -0.88
N VAL A 178 4.39 12.64 -2.18
CA VAL A 178 5.00 11.83 -3.21
C VAL A 178 6.25 12.52 -3.71
N ALA A 179 7.41 11.97 -3.38
CA ALA A 179 8.71 12.54 -3.72
C ALA A 179 9.34 11.81 -4.92
N PRO A 180 9.51 12.47 -6.08
CA PRO A 180 10.19 11.89 -7.21
C PRO A 180 11.68 11.71 -6.92
N GLN A 181 12.28 10.65 -7.44
CA GLN A 181 13.73 10.40 -7.32
C GLN A 181 14.52 11.09 -8.40
N ILE A 182 13.88 11.45 -9.52
CA ILE A 182 14.53 12.14 -10.66
C ILE A 182 14.27 13.64 -10.54
N ARG A 183 15.30 14.47 -10.63
CA ARG A 183 15.18 15.94 -10.65
C ARG A 183 14.31 16.38 -11.82
N GLY A 184 13.32 17.25 -11.55
CA GLY A 184 12.38 17.78 -12.56
C GLY A 184 11.14 16.92 -12.83
N SER A 185 10.99 15.79 -12.15
CA SER A 185 9.79 14.98 -12.17
C SER A 185 8.72 15.56 -11.22
N LEU A 186 7.46 15.20 -11.45
CA LEU A 186 6.28 15.71 -10.72
C LEU A 186 6.39 15.46 -9.21
N LYS A 187 6.03 16.48 -8.41
CA LYS A 187 5.83 16.36 -6.96
C LYS A 187 4.35 16.55 -6.67
N GLU A 188 3.77 15.65 -5.92
CA GLU A 188 2.36 15.72 -5.51
C GLU A 188 2.27 15.68 -3.99
N ASN A 189 1.43 16.57 -3.42
CA ASN A 189 1.12 16.64 -1.99
C ASN A 189 -0.40 16.56 -1.83
N TYR A 190 -0.87 15.66 -0.94
CA TYR A 190 -2.28 15.45 -0.63
C TYR A 190 -2.56 15.49 0.87
#